data_7989672a170c88d64c4b85f8a8c55a78
#
_entry.id   7989672a170c88d64c4b85f8a8c55a78
#
_cell.length_a   1.000
_cell.length_b   1.000
_cell.length_c   1.000
_cell.angle_alpha   90.00
_cell.angle_beta   90.00
_cell.angle_gamma   90.00
#
_symmetry.space_group_name_H-M   'P 1'
#
loop_
_entity.id
_entity.type
_entity.pdbx_description
1 polymer ?
#
loop_
_entity_poly.entity_id
_entity_poly.type
_entity_poly.pdbx_seq_one_letter_code
_entity_poly.pdbx_strand_id
1 'polypeptide(L)'
;MNTDLELCLKHLQALVSFDTSNPPKKIQSSGLLDYLNSLSYLNPQVTDLGDGSFNILLIKGDPKYIFNVHLDTVPPGEGWNTDPHTLDITDEKAIGLGACDIKGAAACLLTLIELGLDDYAVLFSTDEEAGQSTCIKEFIKTKPNFKGVIVSEPTNNLGVTCHRGIYTGTQEFYGIAGHSSDQRAMEDNAIHKLTNWCHHALNAARSFDNEAIGPLKGLAFNLGLIAGGIKPNIIADCASIKFGFRPLPGQNIDSILNSLQTQSNLNESSFTPGFIAPALPANGDLKLSELMLQDLNLQPSEPVNFWTEASLFSEAGLPAIVFGPGDISNAHQPNEYVELIQLSQALNIYRDIVK
;
A
#
# COMPACT_ATOMS: atom_id res chain seq x y z
N MET A 1 3.05 1.42 -33.33
CA MET A 1 2.55 1.06 -31.98
C MET A 1 1.37 0.11 -32.17
N ASN A 2 1.14 -0.86 -31.26
CA ASN A 2 -0.04 -1.74 -31.36
C ASN A 2 -1.29 -0.92 -31.03
N THR A 3 -2.41 -1.11 -31.74
CA THR A 3 -3.68 -0.38 -31.55
C THR A 3 -4.19 -0.45 -30.10
N ASP A 4 -4.00 -1.59 -29.43
CA ASP A 4 -4.42 -1.77 -28.03
C ASP A 4 -3.57 -0.92 -27.08
N LEU A 5 -2.25 -0.82 -27.33
CA LEU A 5 -1.36 0.04 -26.55
C LEU A 5 -1.68 1.54 -26.77
N GLU A 6 -2.02 1.94 -27.98
CA GLU A 6 -2.44 3.33 -28.25
C GLU A 6 -3.72 3.69 -27.48
N LEU A 7 -4.67 2.76 -27.40
CA LEU A 7 -5.89 2.95 -26.61
C LEU A 7 -5.58 3.00 -25.12
N CYS A 8 -4.69 2.12 -24.62
CA CYS A 8 -4.23 2.12 -23.25
C CYS A 8 -3.56 3.47 -22.86
N LEU A 9 -2.74 4.01 -23.72
CA LEU A 9 -2.09 5.31 -23.49
C LEU A 9 -3.10 6.46 -23.45
N LYS A 10 -4.21 6.40 -24.20
CA LYS A 10 -5.30 7.38 -24.10
C LYS A 10 -6.00 7.31 -22.75
N HIS A 11 -6.28 6.09 -22.25
CA HIS A 11 -6.84 5.93 -20.90
C HIS A 11 -5.87 6.40 -19.84
N LEU A 12 -4.59 6.05 -19.95
CA LEU A 12 -3.57 6.49 -18.99
C LEU A 12 -3.42 8.02 -18.99
N GLN A 13 -3.43 8.66 -20.16
CA GLN A 13 -3.40 10.12 -20.29
C GLN A 13 -4.60 10.77 -19.57
N ALA A 14 -5.80 10.21 -19.75
CA ALA A 14 -6.99 10.70 -19.06
C ALA A 14 -6.87 10.51 -17.53
N LEU A 15 -6.46 9.32 -17.07
CA LEU A 15 -6.33 9.03 -15.63
C LEU A 15 -5.26 9.91 -14.97
N VAL A 16 -4.11 10.13 -15.61
CA VAL A 16 -3.04 10.99 -15.09
C VAL A 16 -3.48 12.45 -15.00
N SER A 17 -4.34 12.93 -15.91
CA SER A 17 -4.81 14.32 -15.92
C SER A 17 -5.65 14.70 -14.70
N PHE A 18 -6.18 13.72 -13.96
CA PHE A 18 -6.93 13.96 -12.74
C PHE A 18 -6.00 13.99 -11.53
N ASP A 19 -6.02 15.10 -10.77
CA ASP A 19 -5.35 15.20 -9.48
C ASP A 19 -6.13 14.41 -8.43
N THR A 20 -5.68 13.20 -8.18
CA THR A 20 -6.25 12.26 -7.22
C THR A 20 -5.40 12.11 -5.97
N SER A 21 -4.60 13.13 -5.64
CA SER A 21 -3.68 13.11 -4.48
C SER A 21 -4.41 12.79 -3.17
N ASN A 22 -3.77 11.96 -2.36
CA ASN A 22 -4.27 11.55 -1.06
C ASN A 22 -3.09 11.34 -0.06
N PRO A 23 -2.95 12.10 1.03
CA PRO A 23 -3.74 13.26 1.41
C PRO A 23 -3.41 14.55 0.61
N PRO A 24 -4.32 15.56 0.55
CA PRO A 24 -5.72 15.48 0.95
C PRO A 24 -6.53 14.65 -0.06
N LYS A 25 -7.67 14.08 0.36
CA LYS A 25 -8.53 13.25 -0.51
C LYS A 25 -9.15 14.09 -1.63
N LYS A 26 -8.50 14.17 -2.78
CA LYS A 26 -8.92 15.01 -3.92
C LYS A 26 -9.82 14.29 -4.93
N ILE A 27 -10.00 12.99 -4.79
CA ILE A 27 -10.70 12.15 -5.77
C ILE A 27 -12.10 12.68 -6.12
N GLN A 28 -12.87 13.14 -5.12
CA GLN A 28 -14.23 13.68 -5.31
C GLN A 28 -14.25 14.93 -6.19
N SER A 29 -13.24 15.79 -6.07
CA SER A 29 -13.14 17.06 -6.80
C SER A 29 -12.34 16.95 -8.09
N SER A 30 -11.71 15.80 -8.36
CA SER A 30 -10.81 15.63 -9.50
C SER A 30 -11.49 15.58 -10.85
N GLY A 31 -12.78 15.19 -10.91
CA GLY A 31 -13.50 14.89 -12.15
C GLY A 31 -13.34 13.45 -12.63
N LEU A 32 -12.57 12.61 -11.92
CA LEU A 32 -12.36 11.21 -12.30
C LEU A 32 -13.65 10.39 -12.30
N LEU A 33 -14.53 10.60 -11.30
CA LEU A 33 -15.81 9.89 -11.23
C LEU A 33 -16.71 10.24 -12.43
N ASP A 34 -16.74 11.54 -12.81
CA ASP A 34 -17.49 12.00 -13.98
C ASP A 34 -16.94 11.40 -15.28
N TYR A 35 -15.61 11.30 -15.39
CA TYR A 35 -14.95 10.65 -16.52
C TYR A 35 -15.38 9.18 -16.63
N LEU A 36 -15.26 8.39 -15.57
CA LEU A 36 -15.63 6.98 -15.58
C LEU A 36 -17.13 6.78 -15.91
N ASN A 37 -18.00 7.64 -15.38
CA ASN A 37 -19.44 7.63 -15.69
C ASN A 37 -19.74 8.04 -17.14
N SER A 38 -18.89 8.84 -17.77
CA SER A 38 -19.06 9.27 -19.17
C SER A 38 -18.73 8.19 -20.21
N LEU A 39 -17.99 7.15 -19.82
CA LEU A 39 -17.60 6.06 -20.70
C LEU A 39 -18.78 5.10 -20.91
N SER A 40 -19.45 5.22 -22.05
CA SER A 40 -20.73 4.54 -22.34
C SER A 40 -20.70 3.01 -22.31
N TYR A 41 -19.51 2.42 -22.39
CA TYR A 41 -19.29 0.97 -22.29
C TYR A 41 -19.08 0.50 -20.84
N LEU A 42 -18.94 1.41 -19.88
CA LEU A 42 -18.88 1.11 -18.45
C LEU A 42 -20.26 1.24 -17.80
N ASN A 43 -20.44 0.51 -16.71
CA ASN A 43 -21.57 0.67 -15.80
C ASN A 43 -21.04 0.68 -14.35
N PRO A 44 -20.36 1.76 -13.91
CA PRO A 44 -19.70 1.80 -12.63
C PRO A 44 -20.72 1.79 -11.48
N GLN A 45 -20.52 0.87 -10.54
CA GLN A 45 -21.26 0.84 -9.27
C GLN A 45 -20.42 1.60 -8.25
N VAL A 46 -20.78 2.85 -8.00
CA VAL A 46 -20.03 3.73 -7.09
C VAL A 46 -20.63 3.65 -5.69
N THR A 47 -19.80 3.33 -4.71
CA THR A 47 -20.14 3.37 -3.28
C THR A 47 -19.33 4.48 -2.61
N ASP A 48 -20.01 5.53 -2.16
CA ASP A 48 -19.42 6.59 -1.35
C ASP A 48 -19.31 6.13 0.12
N LEU A 49 -18.11 6.17 0.68
CA LEU A 49 -17.87 5.78 2.07
C LEU A 49 -18.11 6.92 3.07
N GLY A 50 -18.45 8.12 2.59
CA GLY A 50 -18.82 9.26 3.43
C GLY A 50 -17.64 10.05 4.01
N ASP A 51 -16.40 9.60 3.74
CA ASP A 51 -15.16 10.24 4.21
C ASP A 51 -14.31 10.81 3.07
N GLY A 52 -14.90 10.89 1.86
CA GLY A 52 -14.22 11.30 0.62
C GLY A 52 -13.51 10.14 -0.11
N SER A 53 -13.69 8.91 0.35
CA SER A 53 -13.20 7.70 -0.32
C SER A 53 -14.36 6.98 -1.03
N PHE A 54 -14.05 6.28 -2.12
CA PHE A 54 -15.03 5.62 -2.98
C PHE A 54 -14.56 4.23 -3.39
N ASN A 55 -15.49 3.28 -3.40
CA ASN A 55 -15.36 2.04 -4.15
C ASN A 55 -16.08 2.18 -5.49
N ILE A 56 -15.42 1.81 -6.59
CA ILE A 56 -15.99 1.83 -7.92
C ILE A 56 -15.86 0.43 -8.49
N LEU A 57 -16.97 -0.33 -8.50
CA LEU A 57 -16.97 -1.69 -9.00
C LEU A 57 -17.47 -1.70 -10.44
N LEU A 58 -16.66 -2.25 -11.34
CA LEU A 58 -17.00 -2.59 -12.71
C LEU A 58 -17.12 -4.11 -12.79
N ILE A 59 -18.30 -4.62 -13.09
CA ILE A 59 -18.54 -6.07 -13.18
C ILE A 59 -19.49 -6.39 -14.33
N LYS A 60 -19.15 -7.43 -15.10
CA LYS A 60 -19.97 -8.01 -16.17
C LYS A 60 -19.73 -9.51 -16.22
N GLY A 61 -20.78 -10.28 -16.55
CA GLY A 61 -20.71 -11.73 -16.67
C GLY A 61 -20.61 -12.47 -15.34
N ASP A 62 -19.84 -13.55 -15.31
CA ASP A 62 -19.57 -14.39 -14.10
C ASP A 62 -18.05 -14.56 -13.89
N PRO A 63 -17.32 -13.48 -13.58
CA PRO A 63 -15.87 -13.51 -13.47
C PRO A 63 -15.40 -14.33 -12.27
N LYS A 64 -14.41 -15.19 -12.49
CA LYS A 64 -13.80 -16.00 -11.42
C LYS A 64 -12.87 -15.19 -10.51
N TYR A 65 -12.21 -14.19 -11.08
CA TYR A 65 -11.23 -13.34 -10.40
C TYR A 65 -11.65 -11.88 -10.45
N ILE A 66 -11.25 -11.12 -9.42
CA ILE A 66 -11.42 -9.67 -9.40
C ILE A 66 -10.05 -9.00 -9.39
N PHE A 67 -9.90 -7.96 -10.20
CA PHE A 67 -8.76 -7.04 -10.11
C PHE A 67 -9.07 -5.93 -9.12
N ASN A 68 -8.11 -5.60 -8.26
CA ASN A 68 -8.15 -4.42 -7.42
C ASN A 68 -7.05 -3.46 -7.85
N VAL A 69 -7.41 -2.20 -8.02
CA VAL A 69 -6.51 -1.12 -8.45
C VAL A 69 -6.89 0.13 -7.68
N HIS A 70 -5.95 0.77 -7.00
CA HIS A 70 -6.22 2.08 -6.43
C HIS A 70 -6.09 3.19 -7.48
N LEU A 71 -6.84 4.26 -7.31
CA LEU A 71 -6.84 5.42 -8.22
C LEU A 71 -6.32 6.69 -7.56
N ASP A 72 -6.16 6.69 -6.25
CA ASP A 72 -5.47 7.76 -5.55
C ASP A 72 -3.96 7.66 -5.77
N THR A 73 -3.27 8.76 -5.55
CA THR A 73 -1.81 8.87 -5.69
C THR A 73 -1.25 9.63 -4.50
N VAL A 74 0.03 9.46 -4.19
CA VAL A 74 0.74 10.40 -3.33
C VAL A 74 0.70 11.81 -3.93
N PRO A 75 0.80 12.89 -3.12
CA PRO A 75 1.02 14.24 -3.66
C PRO A 75 2.31 14.31 -4.49
N PRO A 76 2.33 15.04 -5.61
CA PRO A 76 3.55 15.21 -6.39
C PRO A 76 4.63 15.91 -5.56
N GLY A 77 5.80 15.26 -5.45
CA GLY A 77 6.99 15.88 -4.86
C GLY A 77 7.61 16.96 -5.75
N GLU A 78 8.65 17.60 -5.25
CA GLU A 78 9.45 18.55 -6.06
C GLU A 78 10.39 17.79 -7.04
N GLY A 79 10.80 18.44 -8.11
CA GLY A 79 11.82 17.90 -9.05
C GLY A 79 11.24 17.27 -10.31
N TRP A 80 9.96 17.44 -10.60
CA TRP A 80 9.38 17.05 -11.89
C TRP A 80 9.92 17.91 -13.04
N ASN A 81 10.24 17.26 -14.17
CA ASN A 81 10.68 17.96 -15.38
C ASN A 81 9.50 18.54 -16.19
N THR A 82 8.32 17.92 -16.06
CA THR A 82 7.07 18.32 -16.70
C THR A 82 5.95 18.38 -15.64
N ASP A 83 4.76 18.84 -16.01
CA ASP A 83 3.61 18.80 -15.12
C ASP A 83 3.27 17.33 -14.76
N PRO A 84 3.23 16.95 -13.47
CA PRO A 84 2.94 15.58 -13.05
C PRO A 84 1.57 15.06 -13.51
N HIS A 85 0.62 15.95 -13.80
CA HIS A 85 -0.71 15.62 -14.30
C HIS A 85 -0.82 15.67 -15.84
N THR A 86 0.31 15.79 -16.55
CA THR A 86 0.37 15.72 -18.00
C THR A 86 1.23 14.53 -18.40
N LEU A 87 0.62 13.51 -19.03
CA LEU A 87 1.35 12.32 -19.44
C LEU A 87 2.33 12.66 -20.57
N ASP A 88 3.61 12.48 -20.32
CA ASP A 88 4.68 12.60 -21.33
C ASP A 88 5.04 11.21 -21.86
N ILE A 89 4.91 11.01 -23.17
CA ILE A 89 5.12 9.71 -23.82
C ILE A 89 6.37 9.77 -24.67
N THR A 90 7.34 8.96 -24.32
CA THR A 90 8.56 8.73 -25.12
C THR A 90 8.45 7.44 -25.92
N ASP A 91 9.49 7.07 -26.68
CA ASP A 91 9.53 5.80 -27.42
C ASP A 91 9.45 4.56 -26.51
N GLU A 92 9.84 4.69 -25.23
CA GLU A 92 9.93 3.56 -24.29
C GLU A 92 9.04 3.71 -23.06
N LYS A 93 8.64 4.92 -22.66
CA LYS A 93 8.06 5.23 -21.37
C LYS A 93 6.85 6.13 -21.47
N ALA A 94 5.93 5.96 -20.54
CA ALA A 94 4.85 6.89 -20.22
C ALA A 94 5.14 7.48 -18.83
N ILE A 95 5.38 8.80 -18.76
CA ILE A 95 5.83 9.53 -17.56
C ILE A 95 4.69 10.39 -17.05
N GLY A 96 4.32 10.25 -15.78
CA GLY A 96 3.26 11.02 -15.13
C GLY A 96 2.97 10.48 -13.73
N LEU A 97 2.36 11.27 -12.87
CA LEU A 97 2.03 10.88 -11.51
C LEU A 97 1.01 9.73 -11.50
N GLY A 98 1.34 8.65 -10.82
CA GLY A 98 0.53 7.44 -10.80
C GLY A 98 0.66 6.57 -12.05
N ALA A 99 1.53 6.92 -13.02
CA ALA A 99 1.69 6.11 -14.23
C ALA A 99 2.20 4.70 -13.90
N CYS A 100 3.07 4.57 -12.91
CA CYS A 100 3.55 3.30 -12.38
C CYS A 100 2.61 2.80 -11.26
N ASP A 101 2.25 3.65 -10.33
CA ASP A 101 1.55 3.33 -9.08
C ASP A 101 0.18 4.05 -9.02
N ILE A 102 -0.93 3.45 -9.52
CA ILE A 102 -1.01 2.29 -10.42
C ILE A 102 -2.02 2.53 -11.57
N LYS A 103 -2.12 3.80 -12.02
CA LYS A 103 -3.03 4.18 -13.13
C LYS A 103 -2.69 3.46 -14.43
N GLY A 104 -1.43 2.99 -14.62
CA GLY A 104 -1.05 2.17 -15.75
C GLY A 104 -1.81 0.84 -15.82
N ALA A 105 -1.94 0.16 -14.70
CA ALA A 105 -2.75 -1.06 -14.59
C ALA A 105 -4.24 -0.78 -14.83
N ALA A 106 -4.77 0.33 -14.25
CA ALA A 106 -6.14 0.77 -14.49
C ALA A 106 -6.42 1.02 -15.97
N ALA A 107 -5.49 1.70 -16.66
CA ALA A 107 -5.59 1.96 -18.09
C ALA A 107 -5.62 0.67 -18.94
N CYS A 108 -4.83 -0.33 -18.59
CA CYS A 108 -4.87 -1.64 -19.23
C CYS A 108 -6.25 -2.30 -19.08
N LEU A 109 -6.83 -2.31 -17.89
CA LEU A 109 -8.14 -2.90 -17.63
C LEU A 109 -9.25 -2.14 -18.35
N LEU A 110 -9.27 -0.81 -18.30
CA LEU A 110 -10.24 0.01 -19.05
C LEU A 110 -10.16 -0.25 -20.56
N THR A 111 -8.95 -0.39 -21.09
CA THR A 111 -8.73 -0.73 -22.50
C THR A 111 -9.38 -2.06 -22.88
N LEU A 112 -9.16 -3.10 -22.07
CA LEU A 112 -9.72 -4.43 -22.35
C LEU A 112 -11.24 -4.42 -22.27
N ILE A 113 -11.83 -3.68 -21.35
CA ILE A 113 -13.28 -3.51 -21.23
C ILE A 113 -13.83 -2.79 -22.47
N GLU A 114 -13.19 -1.72 -22.93
CA GLU A 114 -13.59 -1.00 -24.15
C GLU A 114 -13.49 -1.87 -25.40
N LEU A 115 -12.50 -2.76 -25.47
CA LEU A 115 -12.34 -3.73 -26.55
C LEU A 115 -13.34 -4.90 -26.48
N GLY A 116 -14.26 -4.90 -25.52
CA GLY A 116 -15.40 -5.79 -25.47
C GLY A 116 -15.21 -7.06 -24.64
N LEU A 117 -14.49 -6.99 -23.52
CA LEU A 117 -14.51 -8.09 -22.54
C LEU A 117 -15.93 -8.38 -22.06
N ASP A 118 -16.28 -9.66 -21.97
CA ASP A 118 -17.60 -10.14 -21.55
C ASP A 118 -17.64 -10.61 -20.10
N ASP A 119 -16.54 -11.14 -19.56
CA ASP A 119 -16.43 -11.57 -18.18
C ASP A 119 -15.30 -10.81 -17.48
N TYR A 120 -15.64 -9.89 -16.57
CA TYR A 120 -14.64 -9.15 -15.79
C TYR A 120 -15.21 -8.64 -14.47
N ALA A 121 -14.34 -8.51 -13.47
CA ALA A 121 -14.59 -7.72 -12.28
C ALA A 121 -13.35 -6.86 -11.98
N VAL A 122 -13.56 -5.56 -11.83
CA VAL A 122 -12.52 -4.59 -11.44
C VAL A 122 -13.06 -3.73 -10.31
N LEU A 123 -12.36 -3.71 -9.20
CA LEU A 123 -12.63 -2.82 -8.07
C LEU A 123 -11.58 -1.72 -8.06
N PHE A 124 -12.01 -0.49 -8.29
CA PHE A 124 -11.17 0.67 -8.02
C PHE A 124 -11.39 1.14 -6.59
N SER A 125 -10.30 1.23 -5.81
CA SER A 125 -10.23 1.84 -4.48
C SER A 125 -9.62 3.25 -4.58
N THR A 126 -9.83 4.11 -3.56
CA THR A 126 -9.40 5.50 -3.62
C THR A 126 -8.78 6.00 -2.31
N ASP A 127 -8.25 5.12 -1.49
CA ASP A 127 -7.69 5.44 -0.18
C ASP A 127 -6.50 4.56 0.25
N GLU A 128 -5.79 3.98 -0.73
CA GLU A 128 -4.59 3.18 -0.45
C GLU A 128 -3.46 4.06 0.08
N GLU A 129 -3.14 5.14 -0.62
CA GLU A 129 -2.02 6.05 -0.35
C GLU A 129 -2.15 6.83 0.96
N ALA A 130 -3.35 6.95 1.50
CA ALA A 130 -3.57 7.51 2.83
C ALA A 130 -3.26 6.51 3.96
N GLY A 131 -2.93 5.27 3.65
CA GLY A 131 -2.67 4.22 4.63
C GLY A 131 -3.88 3.86 5.49
N GLN A 132 -5.10 3.92 4.94
CA GLN A 132 -6.34 3.57 5.64
C GLN A 132 -6.99 2.32 5.05
N SER A 133 -7.01 2.18 3.72
CA SER A 133 -7.66 1.11 2.95
C SER A 133 -9.06 0.75 3.45
N THR A 134 -9.84 1.79 3.79
CA THR A 134 -11.23 1.64 4.22
C THR A 134 -12.07 1.08 3.08
N CYS A 135 -11.74 1.45 1.84
CA CYS A 135 -12.35 0.94 0.62
C CYS A 135 -12.38 -0.58 0.61
N ILE A 136 -11.23 -1.20 0.82
CA ILE A 136 -11.12 -2.67 0.78
C ILE A 136 -11.81 -3.30 1.99
N LYS A 137 -11.64 -2.72 3.19
CA LYS A 137 -12.30 -3.22 4.40
C LYS A 137 -13.83 -3.21 4.28
N GLU A 138 -14.42 -2.19 3.66
CA GLU A 138 -15.86 -2.12 3.40
C GLU A 138 -16.29 -3.09 2.28
N PHE A 139 -15.51 -3.21 1.20
CA PHE A 139 -15.80 -4.15 0.13
C PHE A 139 -15.83 -5.60 0.64
N ILE A 140 -14.86 -6.00 1.46
CA ILE A 140 -14.79 -7.35 2.04
C ILE A 140 -16.03 -7.69 2.87
N LYS A 141 -16.66 -6.72 3.56
CA LYS A 141 -17.90 -6.94 4.32
C LYS A 141 -19.07 -7.39 3.46
N THR A 142 -19.05 -7.11 2.17
CA THR A 142 -20.07 -7.60 1.22
C THR A 142 -19.97 -9.11 0.95
N LYS A 143 -18.91 -9.77 1.45
CA LYS A 143 -18.60 -11.19 1.24
C LYS A 143 -18.53 -11.56 -0.24
N PRO A 144 -17.67 -10.92 -1.03
CA PRO A 144 -17.57 -11.16 -2.46
C PRO A 144 -17.21 -12.63 -2.73
N ASN A 145 -17.84 -13.20 -3.76
CA ASN A 145 -17.65 -14.61 -4.12
C ASN A 145 -16.77 -14.72 -5.37
N PHE A 146 -15.46 -14.51 -5.21
CA PHE A 146 -14.47 -14.71 -6.26
C PHE A 146 -13.53 -15.87 -5.88
N LYS A 147 -12.94 -16.53 -6.89
CA LYS A 147 -11.91 -17.55 -6.68
C LYS A 147 -10.61 -16.94 -6.15
N GLY A 148 -10.36 -15.67 -6.44
CA GLY A 148 -9.22 -14.93 -5.94
C GLY A 148 -9.19 -13.48 -6.41
N VAL A 149 -8.23 -12.74 -5.86
CA VAL A 149 -8.04 -11.30 -6.10
C VAL A 149 -6.65 -11.06 -6.68
N ILE A 150 -6.56 -10.19 -7.69
CA ILE A 150 -5.32 -9.72 -8.28
C ILE A 150 -5.20 -8.23 -7.96
N VAL A 151 -4.30 -7.89 -7.05
CA VAL A 151 -3.98 -6.48 -6.72
C VAL A 151 -2.91 -6.02 -7.70
N SER A 152 -3.21 -4.97 -8.47
CA SER A 152 -2.45 -4.65 -9.69
C SER A 152 -1.25 -3.72 -9.45
N GLU A 153 -0.58 -3.84 -8.31
CA GLU A 153 0.63 -3.07 -7.98
C GLU A 153 1.81 -3.41 -8.90
N PRO A 154 2.79 -2.49 -9.03
CA PRO A 154 3.90 -2.63 -9.96
C PRO A 154 4.88 -3.73 -9.52
N THR A 155 4.84 -4.84 -10.22
CA THR A 155 5.65 -6.05 -9.97
C THR A 155 6.45 -6.50 -11.18
N ASN A 156 6.69 -5.63 -12.17
CA ASN A 156 7.33 -5.98 -13.43
C ASN A 156 6.60 -7.11 -14.18
N ASN A 157 5.27 -7.19 -14.06
CA ASN A 157 4.44 -8.28 -14.62
C ASN A 157 4.83 -9.68 -14.10
N LEU A 158 5.29 -9.77 -12.86
CA LEU A 158 5.56 -11.02 -12.16
C LEU A 158 4.57 -11.22 -11.02
N GLY A 159 4.16 -12.46 -10.77
CA GLY A 159 3.21 -12.79 -9.72
C GLY A 159 3.87 -12.86 -8.34
N VAL A 160 3.51 -11.95 -7.45
CA VAL A 160 3.97 -11.91 -6.06
C VAL A 160 2.92 -12.56 -5.16
N THR A 161 3.34 -13.57 -4.40
CA THR A 161 2.48 -14.29 -3.43
C THR A 161 2.82 -13.94 -1.99
N CYS A 162 3.87 -13.14 -1.77
CA CYS A 162 4.38 -12.90 -0.43
C CYS A 162 4.95 -11.50 -0.29
N HIS A 163 4.46 -10.77 0.72
CA HIS A 163 5.04 -9.48 1.14
C HIS A 163 4.90 -9.25 2.65
N ARG A 164 5.66 -8.30 3.17
CA ARG A 164 5.60 -7.92 4.58
C ARG A 164 4.27 -7.26 4.94
N GLY A 165 3.87 -7.38 6.21
CA GLY A 165 2.84 -6.56 6.81
C GLY A 165 3.34 -5.16 7.16
N ILE A 166 2.47 -4.36 7.75
CA ILE A 166 2.80 -3.04 8.27
C ILE A 166 2.18 -2.84 9.65
N TYR A 167 2.96 -2.27 10.54
CA TYR A 167 2.52 -1.82 11.84
C TYR A 167 3.18 -0.49 12.15
N THR A 168 2.40 0.50 12.55
CA THR A 168 2.91 1.79 13.05
C THR A 168 2.32 2.10 14.41
N GLY A 169 3.01 2.93 15.19
CA GLY A 169 2.51 3.36 16.50
C GLY A 169 3.27 4.55 17.05
N THR A 170 2.68 5.15 18.07
CA THR A 170 3.28 6.23 18.85
C THR A 170 3.40 5.78 20.29
N GLN A 171 4.61 5.86 20.82
CA GLN A 171 4.89 5.65 22.25
C GLN A 171 5.22 6.99 22.88
N GLU A 172 4.51 7.35 23.93
CA GLU A 172 4.75 8.55 24.73
C GLU A 172 5.30 8.18 26.10
N PHE A 173 6.17 9.01 26.64
CA PHE A 173 6.78 8.85 27.96
C PHE A 173 6.55 10.11 28.77
N TYR A 174 6.24 9.94 30.03
CA TYR A 174 5.96 11.01 30.96
C TYR A 174 7.05 11.11 32.06
N GLY A 175 7.40 12.34 32.35
CA GLY A 175 8.36 12.71 33.36
C GLY A 175 7.81 13.78 34.32
N ILE A 176 8.69 14.37 35.12
CA ILE A 176 8.32 15.45 36.00
C ILE A 176 9.30 16.62 35.77
N ALA A 177 8.78 17.74 35.27
CA ALA A 177 9.61 18.93 35.02
C ALA A 177 10.37 19.41 36.23
N GLY A 178 11.56 19.96 36.02
CA GLY A 178 12.40 20.48 37.05
C GLY A 178 13.72 21.03 36.53
N HIS A 179 14.56 21.53 37.42
CA HIS A 179 15.88 22.01 37.04
C HIS A 179 16.84 20.84 36.81
N SER A 180 17.66 20.88 35.79
CA SER A 180 18.53 19.76 35.36
C SER A 180 19.61 19.38 36.40
N SER A 181 19.91 20.26 37.39
CA SER A 181 20.82 19.94 38.47
C SER A 181 20.22 19.11 39.62
N ASP A 182 18.91 18.84 39.54
CA ASP A 182 18.24 17.98 40.51
C ASP A 182 18.65 16.52 40.24
N GLN A 183 18.99 15.76 41.27
CA GLN A 183 19.42 14.36 41.16
C GLN A 183 18.32 13.45 40.55
N ARG A 184 17.05 13.79 40.78
CA ARG A 184 15.92 13.06 40.17
C ARG A 184 15.86 13.16 38.63
N ALA A 185 16.68 14.04 38.02
CA ALA A 185 16.75 14.14 36.56
C ALA A 185 17.06 12.80 35.87
N MET A 186 17.76 11.89 36.53
CA MET A 186 18.07 10.57 35.98
C MET A 186 16.84 9.67 35.90
N GLU A 187 15.84 9.83 36.76
CA GLU A 187 14.66 9.00 36.90
C GLU A 187 13.42 9.67 36.28
N ASP A 188 13.23 10.96 36.53
CA ASP A 188 12.02 11.70 36.15
C ASP A 188 12.01 12.19 34.69
N ASN A 189 13.13 12.07 33.98
CA ASN A 189 13.27 12.62 32.63
C ASN A 189 12.61 11.71 31.56
N ALA A 190 11.59 12.23 30.90
CA ALA A 190 10.87 11.52 29.85
C ALA A 190 11.78 11.12 28.66
N ILE A 191 12.78 11.96 28.30
CA ILE A 191 13.75 11.63 27.23
C ILE A 191 14.63 10.45 27.62
N HIS A 192 15.05 10.34 28.91
CA HIS A 192 15.81 9.18 29.36
C HIS A 192 15.00 7.89 29.29
N LYS A 193 13.72 7.93 29.68
CA LYS A 193 12.80 6.80 29.57
C LYS A 193 12.63 6.38 28.10
N LEU A 194 12.40 7.33 27.21
CA LEU A 194 12.32 7.10 25.76
C LEU A 194 13.61 6.47 25.20
N THR A 195 14.77 7.00 25.57
CA THR A 195 16.07 6.49 25.10
C THR A 195 16.30 5.05 25.52
N ASN A 196 15.96 4.71 26.77
CA ASN A 196 16.04 3.34 27.27
C ASN A 196 15.08 2.40 26.52
N TRP A 197 13.85 2.84 26.26
CA TRP A 197 12.91 2.08 25.45
C TRP A 197 13.42 1.87 24.02
N CYS A 198 13.94 2.91 23.36
CA CYS A 198 14.50 2.79 22.02
C CYS A 198 15.63 1.75 21.95
N HIS A 199 16.55 1.78 22.94
CA HIS A 199 17.62 0.80 23.04
C HIS A 199 17.08 -0.63 23.18
N HIS A 200 16.09 -0.82 24.07
CA HIS A 200 15.43 -2.11 24.26
C HIS A 200 14.73 -2.57 22.98
N ALA A 201 13.92 -1.71 22.34
CA ALA A 201 13.16 -2.03 21.15
C ALA A 201 14.06 -2.43 19.96
N LEU A 202 15.18 -1.73 19.76
CA LEU A 202 16.17 -2.10 18.74
C LEU A 202 16.79 -3.48 19.01
N ASN A 203 17.05 -3.83 20.26
CA ASN A 203 17.58 -5.15 20.62
C ASN A 203 16.52 -6.25 20.47
N ALA A 204 15.28 -5.96 20.87
CA ALA A 204 14.16 -6.88 20.68
C ALA A 204 13.89 -7.14 19.18
N ALA A 205 13.94 -6.12 18.34
CA ALA A 205 13.79 -6.28 16.90
C ALA A 205 14.85 -7.21 16.29
N ARG A 206 16.11 -7.12 16.74
CA ARG A 206 17.20 -8.02 16.31
C ARG A 206 17.00 -9.49 16.70
N SER A 207 16.18 -9.79 17.70
CA SER A 207 15.91 -11.18 18.07
C SER A 207 15.18 -11.96 16.94
N PHE A 208 14.59 -11.25 15.98
CA PHE A 208 13.92 -11.83 14.81
C PHE A 208 14.84 -12.00 13.59
N ASP A 209 16.11 -11.60 13.64
CA ASP A 209 17.04 -11.60 12.49
C ASP A 209 17.23 -12.97 11.82
N ASN A 210 17.00 -14.07 12.56
CA ASN A 210 17.11 -15.42 12.05
C ASN A 210 15.85 -15.93 11.33
N GLU A 211 14.73 -15.21 11.41
CA GLU A 211 13.50 -15.56 10.70
C GLU A 211 13.59 -15.07 9.25
N ALA A 212 13.18 -15.91 8.29
CA ALA A 212 13.27 -15.56 6.88
C ALA A 212 12.18 -16.27 6.05
N ILE A 213 11.72 -15.60 4.99
CA ILE A 213 10.90 -16.16 3.92
C ILE A 213 11.51 -15.69 2.60
N GLY A 214 12.17 -16.61 1.87
CA GLY A 214 12.95 -16.23 0.68
C GLY A 214 13.97 -15.13 0.99
N PRO A 215 14.01 -14.04 0.25
CA PRO A 215 14.93 -12.93 0.47
C PRO A 215 14.54 -12.03 1.67
N LEU A 216 13.30 -12.15 2.17
CA LEU A 216 12.84 -11.35 3.32
C LEU A 216 13.43 -11.91 4.61
N LYS A 217 14.19 -11.09 5.34
CA LYS A 217 14.86 -11.48 6.59
C LYS A 217 14.48 -10.56 7.72
N GLY A 218 14.36 -11.13 8.92
CA GLY A 218 14.18 -10.45 10.18
C GLY A 218 12.95 -9.54 10.24
N LEU A 219 12.86 -8.78 11.30
CA LEU A 219 11.86 -7.73 11.49
C LEU A 219 12.42 -6.40 10.97
N ALA A 220 11.87 -5.86 9.86
CA ALA A 220 12.20 -4.50 9.44
C ALA A 220 11.58 -3.52 10.45
N PHE A 221 12.40 -2.91 11.30
CA PHE A 221 12.00 -2.02 12.39
C PHE A 221 12.61 -0.63 12.20
N ASN A 222 11.80 0.42 12.35
CA ASN A 222 12.22 1.81 12.16
C ASN A 222 11.73 2.72 13.30
N LEU A 223 12.64 3.48 13.87
CA LEU A 223 12.35 4.60 14.75
C LEU A 223 12.25 5.86 13.89
N GLY A 224 11.03 6.28 13.54
CA GLY A 224 10.80 7.26 12.48
C GLY A 224 10.89 8.71 12.91
N LEU A 225 10.35 9.06 14.10
CA LEU A 225 10.31 10.44 14.58
C LEU A 225 10.40 10.47 16.10
N ILE A 226 11.34 11.24 16.64
CA ILE A 226 11.49 11.49 18.08
C ILE A 226 11.23 12.97 18.37
N ALA A 227 10.46 13.25 19.40
CA ALA A 227 10.24 14.60 19.94
C ALA A 227 10.26 14.58 21.47
N GLY A 228 10.68 15.69 22.09
CA GLY A 228 10.66 15.82 23.55
C GLY A 228 11.56 16.92 24.10
N GLY A 229 11.24 17.37 25.31
CA GLY A 229 11.97 18.40 26.03
C GLY A 229 11.82 19.81 25.45
N ILE A 230 12.36 20.80 26.16
CA ILE A 230 12.25 22.23 25.77
C ILE A 230 13.64 22.86 25.71
N LYS A 231 14.48 22.62 26.75
CA LYS A 231 15.82 23.21 26.90
C LYS A 231 16.74 22.26 27.67
N PRO A 232 18.08 22.35 27.47
CA PRO A 232 19.04 21.45 28.14
C PRO A 232 19.05 21.55 29.69
N ASN A 233 18.62 22.66 30.26
CA ASN A 233 18.58 22.88 31.69
C ASN A 233 17.23 22.59 32.36
N ILE A 234 16.33 21.91 31.64
CA ILE A 234 15.00 21.50 32.12
C ILE A 234 14.89 19.98 31.99
N ILE A 235 14.43 19.32 33.07
CA ILE A 235 14.05 17.90 33.04
C ILE A 235 12.83 17.79 32.16
N ALA A 236 12.87 16.96 31.09
CA ALA A 236 11.75 16.77 30.17
C ALA A 236 10.59 16.05 30.86
N ASP A 237 9.42 16.65 30.83
CA ASP A 237 8.16 16.09 31.34
C ASP A 237 7.40 15.24 30.32
N CYS A 238 7.74 15.39 29.04
CA CYS A 238 7.16 14.59 27.97
C CYS A 238 8.19 14.31 26.86
N ALA A 239 8.12 13.09 26.30
CA ALA A 239 8.85 12.70 25.10
C ALA A 239 8.03 11.67 24.33
N SER A 240 8.15 11.66 23.01
CA SER A 240 7.42 10.74 22.15
C SER A 240 8.28 10.18 21.03
N ILE A 241 7.94 8.98 20.59
CA ILE A 241 8.52 8.30 19.43
C ILE A 241 7.42 7.75 18.55
N LYS A 242 7.48 8.07 17.25
CA LYS A 242 6.71 7.35 16.22
C LYS A 242 7.61 6.29 15.61
N PHE A 243 7.14 5.07 15.59
CA PHE A 243 7.89 3.93 15.08
C PHE A 243 7.01 3.06 14.18
N GLY A 244 7.64 2.19 13.42
CA GLY A 244 6.96 1.18 12.64
C GLY A 244 7.81 -0.06 12.47
N PHE A 245 7.14 -1.17 12.18
CA PHE A 245 7.80 -2.40 11.79
C PHE A 245 7.02 -3.13 10.70
N ARG A 246 7.72 -4.01 10.00
CA ARG A 246 7.19 -4.77 8.88
C ARG A 246 7.32 -6.27 9.19
N PRO A 247 6.28 -6.91 9.73
CA PRO A 247 6.33 -8.33 10.07
C PRO A 247 6.37 -9.20 8.80
N LEU A 248 6.99 -10.38 8.91
CA LEU A 248 6.90 -11.43 7.91
C LEU A 248 5.53 -12.13 7.97
N PRO A 249 5.07 -12.78 6.88
CA PRO A 249 3.92 -13.66 6.93
C PRO A 249 4.01 -14.69 8.06
N GLY A 250 2.91 -14.86 8.79
CA GLY A 250 2.83 -15.78 9.92
C GLY A 250 3.47 -15.32 11.22
N GLN A 251 4.20 -14.19 11.25
CA GLN A 251 4.66 -13.61 12.51
C GLN A 251 3.48 -13.07 13.33
N ASN A 252 3.48 -13.37 14.62
CA ASN A 252 2.45 -12.88 15.54
C ASN A 252 2.75 -11.44 15.97
N ILE A 253 1.93 -10.51 15.53
CA ILE A 253 2.08 -9.06 15.80
C ILE A 253 2.04 -8.76 17.30
N ASP A 254 1.14 -9.42 18.07
CA ASP A 254 1.05 -9.20 19.52
C ASP A 254 2.32 -9.65 20.23
N SER A 255 2.92 -10.76 19.80
CA SER A 255 4.20 -11.24 20.32
C SER A 255 5.33 -10.25 20.06
N ILE A 256 5.39 -9.70 18.85
CA ILE A 256 6.37 -8.65 18.49
C ILE A 256 6.16 -7.43 19.38
N LEU A 257 4.92 -6.92 19.47
CA LEU A 257 4.60 -5.75 20.32
C LEU A 257 4.98 -5.98 21.78
N ASN A 258 4.61 -7.12 22.34
CA ASN A 258 4.96 -7.47 23.71
C ASN A 258 6.48 -7.45 23.92
N SER A 259 7.26 -7.98 22.98
CA SER A 259 8.72 -7.90 23.01
C SER A 259 9.24 -6.46 23.03
N LEU A 260 8.68 -5.58 22.18
CA LEU A 260 9.06 -4.18 22.10
C LEU A 260 8.66 -3.38 23.34
N GLN A 261 7.54 -3.75 23.99
CA GLN A 261 6.93 -3.02 25.11
C GLN A 261 7.35 -3.51 26.51
N THR A 262 8.09 -4.59 26.62
CA THR A 262 8.40 -5.26 27.91
C THR A 262 8.99 -4.34 28.98
N GLN A 263 9.61 -3.22 28.61
CA GLN A 263 10.19 -2.24 29.54
C GLN A 263 9.36 -0.96 29.68
N SER A 264 8.14 -0.91 29.13
CA SER A 264 7.27 0.24 29.29
C SER A 264 6.52 0.16 30.62
N ASN A 265 6.74 1.12 31.49
CA ASN A 265 5.92 1.27 32.70
C ASN A 265 4.60 1.97 32.32
N LEU A 266 3.47 1.26 32.42
CA LEU A 266 2.15 1.76 32.04
C LEU A 266 1.72 3.05 32.76
N ASN A 267 2.30 3.33 33.95
CA ASN A 267 2.02 4.57 34.70
C ASN A 267 2.85 5.77 34.20
N GLU A 268 3.88 5.51 33.40
CA GLU A 268 4.86 6.50 32.94
C GLU A 268 4.95 6.58 31.42
N SER A 269 4.10 5.84 30.72
CA SER A 269 4.06 5.82 29.26
C SER A 269 2.66 5.50 28.75
N SER A 270 2.35 5.91 27.52
CA SER A 270 1.16 5.50 26.80
C SER A 270 1.55 5.05 25.38
N PHE A 271 0.78 4.08 24.87
CA PHE A 271 0.95 3.57 23.51
C PHE A 271 -0.33 3.78 22.71
N THR A 272 -0.20 4.36 21.53
CA THR A 272 -1.29 4.54 20.57
C THR A 272 -0.94 3.83 19.28
N PRO A 273 -1.69 2.77 18.88
CA PRO A 273 -1.48 2.13 17.59
C PRO A 273 -1.85 3.09 16.45
N GLY A 274 -1.12 3.00 15.35
CA GLY A 274 -1.39 3.70 14.11
C GLY A 274 -2.00 2.77 13.05
N PHE A 275 -1.49 2.82 11.83
CA PHE A 275 -1.92 1.92 10.77
C PHE A 275 -1.38 0.50 11.00
N ILE A 276 -2.27 -0.49 10.85
CA ILE A 276 -1.97 -1.91 11.02
C ILE A 276 -2.59 -2.66 9.86
N ALA A 277 -1.78 -3.48 9.19
CA ALA A 277 -2.25 -4.40 8.16
C ALA A 277 -1.39 -5.67 8.14
N PRO A 278 -1.98 -6.84 7.85
CA PRO A 278 -1.27 -8.10 7.85
C PRO A 278 -0.24 -8.19 6.72
N ALA A 279 0.63 -9.17 6.79
CA ALA A 279 1.46 -9.59 5.67
C ALA A 279 0.62 -10.37 4.63
N LEU A 280 1.15 -10.58 3.45
CA LEU A 280 0.60 -11.51 2.46
C LEU A 280 1.48 -12.77 2.41
N PRO A 281 0.91 -13.97 2.54
CA PRO A 281 -0.45 -14.26 3.00
C PRO A 281 -0.61 -13.98 4.51
N ALA A 282 -1.81 -13.56 4.93
CA ALA A 282 -2.06 -13.14 6.31
C ALA A 282 -1.81 -14.26 7.33
N ASN A 283 -2.12 -15.50 6.98
CA ASN A 283 -1.92 -16.69 7.83
C ASN A 283 -0.56 -17.38 7.66
N GLY A 284 0.32 -16.88 6.78
CA GLY A 284 1.62 -17.48 6.46
C GLY A 284 1.58 -18.69 5.53
N ASP A 285 0.41 -19.15 5.06
CA ASP A 285 0.27 -20.28 4.14
C ASP A 285 0.21 -19.82 2.68
N LEU A 286 1.30 -20.01 1.95
CA LEU A 286 1.45 -19.61 0.54
C LEU A 286 0.64 -20.46 -0.45
N LYS A 287 0.15 -21.62 -0.02
CA LYS A 287 -0.41 -22.64 -0.92
C LYS A 287 -1.52 -22.14 -1.83
N LEU A 288 -2.45 -21.35 -1.32
CA LEU A 288 -3.59 -20.86 -2.12
C LEU A 288 -3.14 -19.83 -3.17
N SER A 289 -2.23 -18.92 -2.80
CA SER A 289 -1.68 -17.93 -3.72
C SER A 289 -0.80 -18.58 -4.79
N GLU A 290 -0.01 -19.59 -4.43
CA GLU A 290 0.80 -20.36 -5.39
C GLU A 290 -0.07 -21.16 -6.37
N LEU A 291 -1.15 -21.79 -5.91
CA LEU A 291 -2.12 -22.45 -6.77
C LEU A 291 -2.79 -21.45 -7.71
N MET A 292 -3.09 -20.23 -7.23
CA MET A 292 -3.66 -19.17 -8.06
C MET A 292 -2.69 -18.73 -9.17
N LEU A 293 -1.39 -18.59 -8.88
CA LEU A 293 -0.37 -18.32 -9.90
C LEU A 293 -0.33 -19.40 -10.98
N GLN A 294 -0.38 -20.67 -10.56
CA GLN A 294 -0.38 -21.80 -11.49
C GLN A 294 -1.63 -21.80 -12.37
N ASP A 295 -2.82 -21.62 -11.78
CA ASP A 295 -4.09 -21.55 -12.53
C ASP A 295 -4.11 -20.42 -13.57
N LEU A 296 -3.48 -19.29 -13.24
CA LEU A 296 -3.39 -18.12 -14.09
C LEU A 296 -2.17 -18.15 -15.04
N ASN A 297 -1.34 -19.18 -14.95
CA ASN A 297 -0.10 -19.33 -15.73
C ASN A 297 0.82 -18.09 -15.63
N LEU A 298 0.91 -17.50 -14.44
CA LEU A 298 1.76 -16.34 -14.18
C LEU A 298 3.15 -16.76 -13.76
N GLN A 299 4.15 -16.00 -14.20
CA GLN A 299 5.53 -16.19 -13.76
C GLN A 299 5.68 -15.70 -12.32
N PRO A 300 6.22 -16.51 -11.39
CA PRO A 300 6.39 -16.11 -10.01
C PRO A 300 7.50 -15.07 -9.85
N SER A 301 7.32 -14.19 -8.87
CA SER A 301 8.35 -13.29 -8.35
C SER A 301 8.89 -13.79 -7.02
N GLU A 302 10.06 -13.27 -6.63
CA GLU A 302 10.51 -13.33 -5.24
C GLU A 302 9.59 -12.50 -4.33
N PRO A 303 9.48 -12.84 -3.03
CA PRO A 303 8.81 -12.02 -2.04
C PRO A 303 9.29 -10.57 -2.00
N VAL A 304 8.36 -9.62 -1.81
CA VAL A 304 8.68 -8.19 -1.83
C VAL A 304 8.55 -7.54 -0.45
N ASN A 305 9.27 -6.43 -0.24
CA ASN A 305 9.30 -5.72 1.05
C ASN A 305 8.13 -4.73 1.24
N PHE A 306 7.52 -4.22 0.17
CA PHE A 306 6.42 -3.27 0.26
C PHE A 306 5.11 -4.01 0.60
N TRP A 307 4.18 -3.27 1.18
CA TRP A 307 2.86 -3.75 1.53
C TRP A 307 1.86 -3.40 0.44
N THR A 308 0.83 -4.22 0.27
CA THR A 308 -0.29 -3.97 -0.65
C THR A 308 -1.62 -4.38 -0.03
N GLU A 309 -2.72 -3.92 -0.58
CA GLU A 309 -4.08 -4.30 -0.18
C GLU A 309 -4.38 -5.81 -0.33
N ALA A 310 -3.54 -6.57 -1.05
CA ALA A 310 -3.69 -8.03 -1.20
C ALA A 310 -3.74 -8.78 0.13
N SER A 311 -3.03 -8.27 1.14
CA SER A 311 -3.05 -8.87 2.47
C SER A 311 -4.40 -8.78 3.17
N LEU A 312 -5.19 -7.72 2.93
CA LEU A 312 -6.53 -7.54 3.50
C LEU A 312 -7.51 -8.56 2.91
N PHE A 313 -7.43 -8.81 1.61
CA PHE A 313 -8.22 -9.88 0.98
C PHE A 313 -7.82 -11.27 1.51
N SER A 314 -6.51 -11.51 1.65
CA SER A 314 -5.99 -12.74 2.23
C SER A 314 -6.47 -12.96 3.68
N GLU A 315 -6.47 -11.90 4.50
CA GLU A 315 -6.99 -11.95 5.88
C GLU A 315 -8.49 -12.30 5.92
N ALA A 316 -9.25 -11.85 4.93
CA ALA A 316 -10.67 -12.19 4.78
C ALA A 316 -10.91 -13.60 4.20
N GLY A 317 -9.87 -14.36 3.92
CA GLY A 317 -9.96 -15.73 3.39
C GLY A 317 -10.07 -15.83 1.86
N LEU A 318 -9.88 -14.73 1.13
CA LEU A 318 -9.80 -14.73 -0.33
C LEU A 318 -8.34 -14.92 -0.77
N PRO A 319 -8.02 -15.92 -1.59
CA PRO A 319 -6.70 -16.02 -2.20
C PRO A 319 -6.34 -14.73 -2.93
N ALA A 320 -5.15 -14.19 -2.70
CA ALA A 320 -4.73 -12.96 -3.31
C ALA A 320 -3.28 -13.03 -3.79
N ILE A 321 -3.02 -12.38 -4.91
CA ILE A 321 -1.68 -12.17 -5.46
C ILE A 321 -1.52 -10.71 -5.84
N VAL A 322 -0.27 -10.28 -5.99
CA VAL A 322 0.06 -8.96 -6.54
C VAL A 322 0.65 -9.14 -7.92
N PHE A 323 0.11 -8.45 -8.92
CA PHE A 323 0.57 -8.56 -10.31
C PHE A 323 0.18 -7.34 -11.13
N GLY A 324 1.16 -6.58 -11.62
CA GLY A 324 0.91 -5.45 -12.49
C GLY A 324 2.15 -4.94 -13.22
N PRO A 325 1.94 -4.04 -14.22
CA PRO A 325 3.02 -3.38 -14.95
C PRO A 325 3.70 -2.34 -14.08
N GLY A 326 4.97 -2.09 -14.34
CA GLY A 326 5.79 -1.11 -13.64
C GLY A 326 6.75 -1.76 -12.64
N ASP A 327 7.77 -0.98 -12.28
CA ASP A 327 8.71 -1.31 -11.21
C ASP A 327 8.46 -0.37 -10.03
N ILE A 328 8.20 -0.93 -8.85
CA ILE A 328 7.92 -0.15 -7.63
C ILE A 328 9.03 0.87 -7.31
N SER A 329 10.26 0.64 -7.77
CA SER A 329 11.35 1.60 -7.59
C SER A 329 11.14 2.91 -8.34
N ASN A 330 10.20 2.98 -9.28
CA ASN A 330 9.81 4.19 -10.01
C ASN A 330 8.65 4.94 -9.35
N ALA A 331 7.98 4.34 -8.37
CA ALA A 331 6.88 4.95 -7.64
C ALA A 331 7.34 6.02 -6.64
N HIS A 332 6.45 6.95 -6.28
CA HIS A 332 6.66 7.96 -5.23
C HIS A 332 7.86 8.88 -5.44
N GLN A 333 8.31 9.07 -6.68
CA GLN A 333 9.42 9.97 -7.02
C GLN A 333 9.11 10.86 -8.23
N PRO A 334 9.80 12.01 -8.36
CA PRO A 334 9.64 12.85 -9.54
C PRO A 334 9.94 12.12 -10.83
N ASN A 335 9.17 12.41 -11.87
CA ASN A 335 9.26 11.77 -13.19
C ASN A 335 8.95 10.26 -13.13
N GLU A 336 8.07 9.86 -12.23
CA GLU A 336 7.49 8.51 -12.19
C GLU A 336 7.06 8.05 -13.57
N TYR A 337 7.34 6.81 -13.93
CA TYR A 337 7.03 6.28 -15.25
C TYR A 337 6.73 4.77 -15.24
N VAL A 338 6.01 4.34 -16.25
CA VAL A 338 5.87 2.92 -16.61
C VAL A 338 6.42 2.70 -18.03
N GLU A 339 7.09 1.57 -18.23
CA GLU A 339 7.60 1.20 -19.55
C GLU A 339 6.46 0.74 -20.49
N LEU A 340 6.46 1.20 -21.75
CA LEU A 340 5.44 0.86 -22.74
C LEU A 340 5.38 -0.64 -23.01
N ILE A 341 6.52 -1.32 -22.96
CA ILE A 341 6.59 -2.77 -23.11
C ILE A 341 5.86 -3.50 -21.98
N GLN A 342 5.94 -3.00 -20.76
CA GLN A 342 5.24 -3.61 -19.62
C GLN A 342 3.73 -3.41 -19.71
N LEU A 343 3.24 -2.26 -20.16
CA LEU A 343 1.82 -2.05 -20.46
C LEU A 343 1.33 -3.02 -21.53
N SER A 344 2.09 -3.18 -22.60
CA SER A 344 1.75 -4.11 -23.70
C SER A 344 1.71 -5.57 -23.23
N GLN A 345 2.63 -5.97 -22.34
CA GLN A 345 2.64 -7.30 -21.74
C GLN A 345 1.45 -7.49 -20.80
N ALA A 346 1.16 -6.51 -19.94
CA ALA A 346 0.03 -6.56 -19.01
C ALA A 346 -1.31 -6.69 -19.74
N LEU A 347 -1.52 -5.94 -20.84
CA LEU A 347 -2.71 -6.06 -21.69
C LEU A 347 -2.93 -7.49 -22.16
N ASN A 348 -1.88 -8.18 -22.60
CA ASN A 348 -2.00 -9.56 -23.06
C ASN A 348 -2.30 -10.52 -21.91
N ILE A 349 -1.58 -10.38 -20.79
CA ILE A 349 -1.75 -11.25 -19.62
C ILE A 349 -3.12 -11.05 -18.98
N TYR A 350 -3.56 -9.81 -18.75
CA TYR A 350 -4.89 -9.52 -18.21
C TYR A 350 -6.01 -10.08 -19.11
N ARG A 351 -5.85 -9.97 -20.43
CA ARG A 351 -6.79 -10.57 -21.40
C ARG A 351 -6.87 -12.09 -21.26
N ASP A 352 -5.75 -12.76 -21.00
CA ASP A 352 -5.71 -14.21 -20.84
C ASP A 352 -6.29 -14.67 -19.49
N ILE A 353 -6.17 -13.87 -18.44
CA ILE A 353 -6.76 -14.11 -17.11
C ILE A 353 -8.30 -14.09 -17.16
N VAL A 354 -8.89 -13.21 -17.96
CA VAL A 354 -10.35 -12.99 -18.03
C VAL A 354 -11.04 -13.84 -19.09
N LYS A 355 -10.32 -14.68 -19.85
CA LYS A 355 -10.90 -15.68 -20.77
C LYS A 355 -11.29 -16.95 -20.02
#